data_ae0b02ddb5c098167bc31fa5bc359f64
#
_entry.id   ae0b02ddb5c098167bc31fa5bc359f64
#
_cell.length_a   1.000
_cell.length_b   1.000
_cell.length_c   1.000
_cell.angle_alpha   90.00
_cell.angle_beta   90.00
_cell.angle_gamma   90.00
#
_symmetry.space_group_name_H-M   'P 1'
#
loop_
_entity.id
_entity.type
_entity.pdbx_description
1 polymer ?
#
loop_
_entity_poly.entity_id
_entity_poly.type
_entity_poly.pdbx_seq_one_letter_code
_entity_poly.pdbx_strand_id
1 'polypeptide(L)'
;MKNLRKTMAANHDSHYKLLFSHPELVHDLLVEFVSVVISDTLHLDTLQRVNGSYVSETGDARYEDMVWKVRLADRWLYVYLLLEFQSRSDDWMALRMHVYVSLLLHDLQRQKQLSPEGKLPPVLPIVLYNGAKAWDAATDLADLLASAPEELRVLQPAQRYLLIAQREYPLESLDGKTNLVAALFRLEHSRTTRDMERVLSSLSEWLADAKYASLRRDFSLFASWQLRRKVKDPTIPETADLLEIRSMLEERGMDWWEQWKLEGVREGERKGILVGEARLLHRLLERRFGSLPTWVEARLAKAVEEDLVRWGERVLDPTVSLEQLLRS
;
A
#
# COMPACT_ATOMS: atom_id res chain seq x y z
N MET A 1 -19.40 5.03 11.12
CA MET A 1 -18.68 4.28 10.09
C MET A 1 -17.37 4.93 9.63
N LYS A 2 -17.27 6.25 9.40
CA LYS A 2 -16.01 6.93 9.04
C LYS A 2 -14.87 6.73 10.07
N ASN A 3 -15.17 6.79 11.38
CA ASN A 3 -14.18 6.59 12.44
C ASN A 3 -13.64 5.15 12.50
N LEU A 4 -14.48 4.13 12.30
CA LEU A 4 -14.01 2.74 12.27
C LEU A 4 -13.07 2.48 11.08
N ARG A 5 -13.38 3.00 9.89
CA ARG A 5 -12.50 2.86 8.71
C ARG A 5 -11.15 3.56 8.91
N LYS A 6 -11.15 4.74 9.55
CA LYS A 6 -9.91 5.46 9.85
C LYS A 6 -9.05 4.73 10.88
N THR A 7 -9.67 4.12 11.90
CA THR A 7 -8.96 3.31 12.91
C THR A 7 -8.44 2.00 12.32
N MET A 8 -9.18 1.34 11.42
CA MET A 8 -8.75 0.11 10.77
C MET A 8 -7.60 0.34 9.77
N ALA A 9 -7.62 1.44 9.02
CA ALA A 9 -6.52 1.82 8.14
C ALA A 9 -5.26 2.16 8.96
N ALA A 10 -5.39 2.89 10.06
CA ALA A 10 -4.29 3.21 10.97
C ALA A 10 -3.63 1.95 11.57
N ASN A 11 -4.43 0.92 11.90
CA ASN A 11 -3.89 -0.34 12.41
C ASN A 11 -3.13 -1.15 11.34
N HIS A 12 -3.65 -1.19 10.12
CA HIS A 12 -2.98 -1.86 9.00
C HIS A 12 -1.62 -1.25 8.70
N ASP A 13 -1.59 0.06 8.58
CA ASP A 13 -0.41 0.89 8.39
C ASP A 13 0.64 0.64 9.47
N SER A 14 0.22 0.59 10.74
CA SER A 14 1.11 0.32 11.86
C SER A 14 1.77 -1.07 11.79
N HIS A 15 1.05 -2.12 11.35
CA HIS A 15 1.62 -3.47 11.23
C HIS A 15 2.67 -3.55 10.11
N TYR A 16 2.41 -2.93 8.96
CA TYR A 16 3.41 -2.86 7.88
C TYR A 16 4.67 -2.11 8.32
N LYS A 17 4.50 -0.99 9.04
CA LYS A 17 5.63 -0.24 9.59
C LYS A 17 6.46 -1.08 10.57
N LEU A 18 5.80 -1.85 11.43
CA LEU A 18 6.50 -2.77 12.33
C LEU A 18 7.28 -3.81 11.53
N LEU A 19 6.65 -4.47 10.57
CA LEU A 19 7.29 -5.50 9.75
C LEU A 19 8.46 -4.93 8.93
N PHE A 20 8.26 -3.83 8.20
CA PHE A 20 9.32 -3.20 7.41
C PHE A 20 10.35 -2.43 8.27
N SER A 21 10.20 -2.42 9.60
CA SER A 21 11.28 -1.99 10.51
C SER A 21 12.38 -3.05 10.67
N HIS A 22 12.15 -4.28 10.23
CA HIS A 22 13.11 -5.38 10.25
C HIS A 22 13.90 -5.42 8.95
N PRO A 23 15.25 -5.51 9.02
CA PRO A 23 16.09 -5.56 7.82
C PRO A 23 15.81 -6.77 6.94
N GLU A 24 15.34 -7.88 7.49
CA GLU A 24 15.01 -9.10 6.76
C GLU A 24 13.87 -8.88 5.75
N LEU A 25 12.84 -8.08 6.10
CA LEU A 25 11.79 -7.75 5.16
C LEU A 25 12.28 -6.84 4.03
N VAL A 26 13.10 -5.84 4.36
CA VAL A 26 13.65 -4.94 3.34
C VAL A 26 14.63 -5.69 2.43
N HIS A 27 15.43 -6.60 3.00
CA HIS A 27 16.27 -7.52 2.23
C HIS A 27 15.41 -8.29 1.20
N ASP A 28 14.37 -8.96 1.66
CA ASP A 28 13.50 -9.79 0.83
C ASP A 28 12.71 -8.98 -0.20
N LEU A 29 12.34 -7.72 0.14
CA LEU A 29 11.75 -6.79 -0.80
C LEU A 29 12.73 -6.46 -1.95
N LEU A 30 13.97 -6.16 -1.62
CA LEU A 30 15.00 -5.82 -2.61
C LEU A 30 15.34 -7.00 -3.50
N VAL A 31 15.47 -8.20 -2.93
CA VAL A 31 15.80 -9.42 -3.69
C VAL A 31 14.69 -9.81 -4.67
N GLU A 32 13.44 -9.77 -4.25
CA GLU A 32 12.34 -10.34 -5.03
C GLU A 32 11.67 -9.32 -5.95
N PHE A 33 11.57 -8.06 -5.52
CA PHE A 33 10.72 -7.08 -6.18
C PHE A 33 11.50 -5.95 -6.84
N VAL A 34 12.81 -5.85 -6.59
CA VAL A 34 13.68 -4.88 -7.27
C VAL A 34 14.48 -5.60 -8.36
N SER A 35 14.61 -4.97 -9.51
CA SER A 35 15.19 -5.60 -10.71
C SER A 35 16.54 -6.28 -10.44
N VAL A 36 16.71 -7.47 -11.00
CA VAL A 36 17.91 -8.34 -10.93
C VAL A 36 19.22 -7.59 -11.18
N VAL A 37 19.22 -6.56 -12.03
CA VAL A 37 20.42 -5.76 -12.34
C VAL A 37 21.00 -5.03 -11.14
N ILE A 38 20.14 -4.69 -10.16
CA ILE A 38 20.59 -3.99 -8.93
C ILE A 38 20.92 -4.99 -7.84
N SER A 39 20.21 -6.13 -7.77
CA SER A 39 20.36 -7.11 -6.69
C SER A 39 21.76 -7.75 -6.64
N ASP A 40 22.37 -8.04 -7.79
CA ASP A 40 23.67 -8.72 -7.87
C ASP A 40 24.85 -7.87 -7.36
N THR A 41 24.67 -6.55 -7.26
CA THR A 41 25.68 -5.61 -6.80
C THR A 41 25.44 -5.08 -5.39
N LEU A 42 24.31 -5.45 -4.77
CA LEU A 42 23.96 -5.05 -3.42
C LEU A 42 24.57 -5.99 -2.37
N HIS A 43 25.29 -5.41 -1.41
CA HIS A 43 25.76 -6.11 -0.23
C HIS A 43 24.68 -6.06 0.87
N LEU A 44 23.67 -6.92 0.76
CA LEU A 44 22.46 -6.90 1.58
C LEU A 44 22.73 -7.15 3.07
N ASP A 45 23.86 -7.78 3.42
CA ASP A 45 24.38 -7.93 4.77
C ASP A 45 24.72 -6.60 5.45
N THR A 46 24.88 -5.55 4.64
CA THR A 46 25.17 -4.19 5.13
C THR A 46 23.94 -3.32 5.32
N LEU A 47 22.74 -3.88 5.15
CA LEU A 47 21.49 -3.15 5.24
C LEU A 47 21.30 -2.53 6.64
N GLN A 48 21.11 -1.21 6.71
CA GLN A 48 20.97 -0.46 7.94
C GLN A 48 19.81 0.53 7.83
N ARG A 49 18.98 0.59 8.87
CA ARG A 49 17.96 1.63 8.98
C ARG A 49 18.61 2.97 9.27
N VAL A 50 18.18 4.00 8.55
CA VAL A 50 18.61 5.37 8.78
C VAL A 50 17.62 6.01 9.75
N ASN A 51 18.08 6.31 10.96
CA ASN A 51 17.31 7.05 11.95
C ASN A 51 17.40 8.54 11.60
N GLY A 52 16.34 9.09 11.04
CA GLY A 52 16.23 10.50 10.72
C GLY A 52 14.80 10.98 10.90
N SER A 53 14.60 11.95 11.77
CA SER A 53 13.40 12.77 11.69
C SER A 53 13.63 13.74 10.53
N TYR A 54 13.29 13.33 9.31
CA TYR A 54 13.21 14.25 8.18
C TYR A 54 11.99 15.15 8.41
N VAL A 55 12.14 16.09 9.34
CA VAL A 55 11.10 17.06 9.67
C VAL A 55 11.12 18.08 8.55
N SER A 56 10.02 18.24 7.85
CA SER A 56 9.81 19.43 7.05
C SER A 56 9.85 20.64 7.99
N GLU A 57 10.35 21.79 7.55
CA GLU A 57 10.33 23.05 8.31
C GLU A 57 8.88 23.47 8.71
N THR A 58 7.85 22.84 8.13
CA THR A 58 6.44 22.99 8.46
C THR A 58 5.99 22.17 9.67
N GLY A 59 6.87 21.40 10.32
CA GLY A 59 6.57 20.67 11.55
C GLY A 59 5.73 19.41 11.39
N ASP A 60 5.31 19.04 10.17
CA ASP A 60 4.61 17.79 9.90
C ASP A 60 5.59 16.62 9.94
N ALA A 61 5.62 15.93 11.08
CA ALA A 61 6.39 14.69 11.22
C ALA A 61 5.76 13.63 10.30
N ARG A 62 6.49 13.23 9.26
CA ARG A 62 6.07 12.19 8.33
C ARG A 62 6.44 10.84 8.90
N TYR A 63 5.55 10.30 9.75
CA TYR A 63 5.72 9.01 10.45
C TYR A 63 5.60 7.79 9.54
N GLU A 64 5.35 7.98 8.25
CA GLU A 64 4.97 6.88 7.34
C GLU A 64 6.14 6.35 6.52
N ASP A 65 7.22 7.11 6.40
CA ASP A 65 8.33 6.83 5.51
C ASP A 65 9.48 6.13 6.26
N MET A 66 10.12 5.19 5.58
CA MET A 66 11.30 4.51 6.09
C MET A 66 12.47 4.73 5.15
N VAL A 67 13.62 5.05 5.73
CA VAL A 67 14.86 5.17 4.97
C VAL A 67 15.83 4.09 5.43
N TRP A 68 16.35 3.35 4.47
CA TRP A 68 17.37 2.36 4.65
C TRP A 68 18.59 2.72 3.82
N LYS A 69 19.75 2.23 4.19
CA LYS A 69 20.95 2.30 3.36
C LYS A 69 21.60 0.93 3.26
N VAL A 70 22.18 0.65 2.12
CA VAL A 70 22.83 -0.61 1.78
C VAL A 70 24.04 -0.33 0.91
N ARG A 71 25.10 -1.14 0.98
CA ARG A 71 26.25 -1.00 0.08
C ARG A 71 25.87 -1.47 -1.32
N LEU A 72 26.16 -0.58 -2.29
CA LEU A 72 26.13 -0.86 -3.71
C LEU A 72 27.57 -0.77 -4.21
N ALA A 73 28.22 -1.91 -4.37
CA ALA A 73 29.68 -1.99 -4.57
C ALA A 73 30.45 -1.20 -3.49
N ASP A 74 31.16 -0.14 -3.85
CA ASP A 74 32.00 0.67 -2.96
C ASP A 74 31.28 1.86 -2.31
N ARG A 75 30.01 2.11 -2.63
CA ARG A 75 29.25 3.28 -2.16
C ARG A 75 27.97 2.91 -1.46
N TRP A 76 27.38 3.88 -0.72
CA TRP A 76 26.05 3.71 -0.12
C TRP A 76 24.96 4.03 -1.13
N LEU A 77 23.96 3.15 -1.23
CA LEU A 77 22.64 3.39 -1.81
C LEU A 77 21.65 3.65 -0.70
N TYR A 78 20.85 4.70 -0.80
CA TYR A 78 19.75 4.95 0.10
C TYR A 78 18.44 4.44 -0.52
N VAL A 79 17.73 3.59 0.20
CA VAL A 79 16.41 3.09 -0.18
C VAL A 79 15.37 3.91 0.58
N TYR A 80 14.61 4.73 -0.15
CA TYR A 80 13.49 5.48 0.39
C TYR A 80 12.22 4.69 0.17
N LEU A 81 11.71 4.05 1.21
CA LEU A 81 10.52 3.22 1.16
C LEU A 81 9.32 3.97 1.73
N LEU A 82 8.39 4.34 0.86
CA LEU A 82 7.10 4.91 1.21
C LEU A 82 6.04 3.80 1.19
N LEU A 83 5.38 3.61 2.33
CA LEU A 83 4.29 2.65 2.49
C LEU A 83 2.95 3.37 2.26
N GLU A 84 2.25 3.04 1.18
CA GLU A 84 0.99 3.67 0.80
C GLU A 84 -0.19 2.71 0.93
N PHE A 85 -1.06 2.94 1.93
CA PHE A 85 -2.18 2.06 2.28
C PHE A 85 -3.55 2.64 1.95
N GLN A 86 -3.61 3.70 1.17
CA GLN A 86 -4.87 4.30 0.78
C GLN A 86 -5.61 3.39 -0.21
N SER A 87 -6.92 3.44 -0.18
CA SER A 87 -7.77 2.67 -1.10
C SER A 87 -7.69 3.18 -2.55
N ARG A 88 -7.00 4.28 -2.78
CA ARG A 88 -6.77 4.94 -4.08
C ARG A 88 -5.34 5.41 -4.16
N SER A 89 -4.80 5.45 -5.37
CA SER A 89 -3.54 6.12 -5.68
C SER A 89 -3.62 7.62 -5.34
N ASP A 90 -2.50 8.18 -4.96
CA ASP A 90 -2.34 9.63 -4.83
C ASP A 90 -1.91 10.18 -6.19
N ASP A 91 -2.76 10.98 -6.82
CA ASP A 91 -2.50 11.56 -8.15
C ASP A 91 -1.19 12.39 -8.19
N TRP A 92 -0.73 12.87 -7.02
CA TRP A 92 0.48 13.67 -6.87
C TRP A 92 1.67 12.87 -6.28
N MET A 93 1.62 11.55 -6.29
CA MET A 93 2.65 10.71 -5.68
C MET A 93 4.05 10.98 -6.24
N ALA A 94 4.19 11.18 -7.54
CA ALA A 94 5.49 11.47 -8.14
C ALA A 94 6.09 12.80 -7.64
N LEU A 95 5.25 13.82 -7.43
CA LEU A 95 5.66 15.08 -6.83
C LEU A 95 6.03 14.91 -5.35
N ARG A 96 5.22 14.17 -4.58
CA ARG A 96 5.52 13.85 -3.17
C ARG A 96 6.86 13.14 -3.05
N MET A 97 7.10 12.14 -3.87
CA MET A 97 8.35 11.38 -3.85
C MET A 97 9.54 12.26 -4.21
N HIS A 98 9.40 13.17 -5.17
CA HIS A 98 10.44 14.14 -5.51
C HIS A 98 10.79 15.05 -4.32
N VAL A 99 9.79 15.58 -3.62
CA VAL A 99 10.00 16.40 -2.41
C VAL A 99 10.74 15.60 -1.35
N TYR A 100 10.34 14.36 -1.10
CA TYR A 100 10.93 13.54 -0.04
C TYR A 100 12.37 13.15 -0.33
N VAL A 101 12.67 12.75 -1.57
CA VAL A 101 14.03 12.45 -2.00
C VAL A 101 14.91 13.70 -1.93
N SER A 102 14.40 14.85 -2.32
CA SER A 102 15.12 16.12 -2.26
C SER A 102 15.47 16.51 -0.80
N LEU A 103 14.51 16.34 0.12
CA LEU A 103 14.74 16.57 1.56
C LEU A 103 15.77 15.59 2.13
N LEU A 104 15.69 14.30 1.77
CA LEU A 104 16.69 13.31 2.15
C LEU A 104 18.09 13.70 1.67
N LEU A 105 18.23 14.04 0.40
CA LEU A 105 19.52 14.43 -0.20
C LEU A 105 20.08 15.70 0.46
N HIS A 106 19.22 16.68 0.76
CA HIS A 106 19.63 17.89 1.47
C HIS A 106 20.14 17.58 2.89
N ASP A 107 19.46 16.68 3.61
CA ASP A 107 19.88 16.28 4.95
C ASP A 107 21.20 15.48 4.91
N LEU A 108 21.36 14.56 3.97
CA LEU A 108 22.61 13.83 3.75
C LEU A 108 23.79 14.78 3.45
N GLN A 109 23.53 15.83 2.65
CA GLN A 109 24.53 16.88 2.39
C GLN A 109 24.93 17.63 3.67
N ARG A 110 23.94 18.02 4.51
CA ARG A 110 24.19 18.69 5.80
C ARG A 110 25.00 17.81 6.76
N GLN A 111 24.71 16.51 6.79
CA GLN A 111 25.42 15.52 7.61
C GLN A 111 26.76 15.09 7.02
N LYS A 112 27.16 15.62 5.86
CA LYS A 112 28.38 15.24 5.12
C LYS A 112 28.42 13.73 4.76
N GLN A 113 27.27 13.11 4.58
CA GLN A 113 27.12 11.72 4.15
C GLN A 113 27.24 11.65 2.62
N LEU A 114 28.40 11.99 2.10
CA LEU A 114 28.71 12.06 0.68
C LEU A 114 29.51 10.82 0.25
N SER A 115 29.57 10.57 -1.08
CA SER A 115 30.48 9.58 -1.65
C SER A 115 31.94 10.03 -1.47
N PRO A 116 32.95 9.13 -1.67
CA PRO A 116 34.35 9.49 -1.63
C PRO A 116 34.71 10.65 -2.58
N GLU A 117 33.99 10.80 -3.68
CA GLU A 117 34.17 11.88 -4.66
C GLU A 117 33.43 13.17 -4.27
N GLY A 118 32.86 13.25 -3.07
CA GLY A 118 32.14 14.43 -2.58
C GLY A 118 30.77 14.63 -3.23
N LYS A 119 30.17 13.59 -3.85
CA LYS A 119 28.86 13.63 -4.49
C LYS A 119 27.77 13.08 -3.58
N LEU A 120 26.54 13.47 -3.84
CA LEU A 120 25.37 12.89 -3.18
C LEU A 120 25.24 11.40 -3.52
N PRO A 121 24.87 10.55 -2.56
CA PRO A 121 24.66 9.13 -2.82
C PRO A 121 23.40 8.92 -3.68
N PRO A 122 23.33 7.82 -4.45
CA PRO A 122 22.11 7.46 -5.15
C PRO A 122 20.99 7.13 -4.15
N VAL A 123 19.75 7.42 -4.57
CA VAL A 123 18.52 7.09 -3.83
C VAL A 123 17.65 6.21 -4.71
N LEU A 124 17.13 5.12 -4.16
CA LEU A 124 16.11 4.26 -4.76
C LEU A 124 14.77 4.55 -4.10
N PRO A 125 13.90 5.33 -4.72
CA PRO A 125 12.58 5.60 -4.19
C PRO A 125 11.62 4.47 -4.55
N ILE A 126 10.97 3.88 -3.54
CA ILE A 126 10.00 2.79 -3.68
C ILE A 126 8.68 3.22 -3.07
N VAL A 127 7.59 3.00 -3.79
CA VAL A 127 6.24 3.06 -3.27
C VAL A 127 5.69 1.63 -3.21
N LEU A 128 5.41 1.15 -2.00
CA LEU A 128 4.72 -0.10 -1.77
C LEU A 128 3.24 0.19 -1.58
N TYR A 129 2.43 -0.25 -2.53
CA TYR A 129 1.00 0.01 -2.58
C TYR A 129 0.20 -1.28 -2.40
N ASN A 130 -0.71 -1.29 -1.43
CA ASN A 130 -1.62 -2.40 -1.19
C ASN A 130 -3.11 -2.04 -1.32
N GLY A 131 -3.42 -0.95 -1.99
CA GLY A 131 -4.79 -0.51 -2.21
C GLY A 131 -5.64 -1.51 -2.99
N ALA A 132 -6.97 -1.46 -2.77
CA ALA A 132 -7.92 -2.34 -3.42
C ALA A 132 -8.11 -2.06 -4.93
N LYS A 133 -7.77 -0.88 -5.41
CA LYS A 133 -7.83 -0.48 -6.81
C LYS A 133 -6.45 -0.63 -7.46
N ALA A 134 -6.44 -0.76 -8.79
CA ALA A 134 -5.19 -0.64 -9.54
C ALA A 134 -4.59 0.75 -9.32
N TRP A 135 -3.26 0.82 -9.38
CA TRP A 135 -2.56 2.10 -9.34
C TRP A 135 -2.76 2.83 -10.66
N ASP A 136 -3.21 4.06 -10.63
CA ASP A 136 -3.51 4.90 -11.79
C ASP A 136 -2.80 6.27 -11.76
N ALA A 137 -1.97 6.54 -10.74
CA ALA A 137 -1.18 7.76 -10.68
C ALA A 137 0.14 7.65 -11.45
N ALA A 138 0.66 8.80 -11.89
CA ALA A 138 1.93 8.88 -12.56
C ALA A 138 3.09 8.38 -11.69
N THR A 139 4.00 7.60 -12.28
CA THR A 139 5.23 7.11 -11.64
C THR A 139 6.46 7.95 -11.98
N ASP A 140 6.31 8.89 -12.92
CA ASP A 140 7.33 9.86 -13.31
C ASP A 140 6.83 11.28 -13.08
N LEU A 141 7.65 12.11 -12.46
CA LEU A 141 7.31 13.52 -12.25
C LEU A 141 7.07 14.27 -13.57
N ALA A 142 7.77 13.87 -14.64
CA ALA A 142 7.59 14.47 -15.96
C ALA A 142 6.16 14.36 -16.49
N ASP A 143 5.42 13.30 -16.12
CA ASP A 143 4.03 13.09 -16.52
C ASP A 143 3.03 14.03 -15.81
N LEU A 144 3.46 14.69 -14.74
CA LEU A 144 2.66 15.68 -13.99
C LEU A 144 2.92 17.12 -14.47
N LEU A 145 3.92 17.34 -15.31
CA LEU A 145 4.29 18.66 -15.78
C LEU A 145 3.50 19.01 -17.03
N ALA A 146 3.05 20.27 -17.11
CA ALA A 146 2.44 20.79 -18.32
C ALA A 146 3.45 20.82 -19.49
N SER A 147 2.96 20.68 -20.71
CA SER A 147 3.80 20.77 -21.92
C SER A 147 4.54 22.11 -21.98
N ALA A 148 5.83 22.04 -22.25
CA ALA A 148 6.71 23.20 -22.37
C ALA A 148 7.55 23.11 -23.68
N PRO A 149 8.02 24.26 -24.23
CA PRO A 149 9.02 24.26 -25.30
C PRO A 149 10.25 23.42 -24.93
N GLU A 150 10.92 22.89 -25.94
CA GLU A 150 12.07 21.98 -25.76
C GLU A 150 13.16 22.58 -24.87
N GLU A 151 13.43 23.88 -25.05
CA GLU A 151 14.44 24.62 -24.28
C GLU A 151 14.14 24.70 -22.80
N LEU A 152 12.86 24.70 -22.41
CA LEU A 152 12.44 24.67 -21.02
C LEU A 152 12.31 23.25 -20.49
N ARG A 153 11.97 22.27 -21.33
CA ARG A 153 11.77 20.88 -20.94
C ARG A 153 13.03 20.27 -20.34
N VAL A 154 14.19 20.56 -20.90
CA VAL A 154 15.48 20.08 -20.38
C VAL A 154 15.87 20.66 -19.01
N LEU A 155 15.23 21.74 -18.59
CA LEU A 155 15.44 22.40 -17.30
C LEU A 155 14.44 21.94 -16.22
N GLN A 156 13.46 21.11 -16.60
CA GLN A 156 12.45 20.64 -15.65
C GLN A 156 13.02 19.52 -14.75
N PRO A 157 12.53 19.39 -13.51
CA PRO A 157 12.93 18.30 -12.64
C PRO A 157 12.44 16.95 -13.23
N ALA A 158 13.26 15.93 -13.13
CA ALA A 158 12.92 14.57 -13.52
C ALA A 158 13.20 13.61 -12.39
N GLN A 159 12.22 12.78 -12.04
CA GLN A 159 12.38 11.72 -11.07
C GLN A 159 11.31 10.66 -11.24
N ARG A 160 11.74 9.40 -11.18
CA ARG A 160 10.87 8.24 -11.15
C ARG A 160 10.93 7.57 -9.78
N TYR A 161 9.90 6.85 -9.44
CA TYR A 161 9.92 5.90 -8.32
C TYR A 161 9.53 4.50 -8.81
N LEU A 162 10.01 3.49 -8.09
CA LEU A 162 9.61 2.10 -8.31
C LEU A 162 8.29 1.87 -7.59
N LEU A 163 7.27 1.46 -8.34
CA LEU A 163 6.00 1.04 -7.77
C LEU A 163 6.02 -0.48 -7.56
N ILE A 164 5.69 -0.92 -6.34
CA ILE A 164 5.39 -2.30 -6.01
C ILE A 164 3.93 -2.34 -5.60
N ALA A 165 3.05 -2.60 -6.57
CA ALA A 165 1.62 -2.74 -6.33
C ALA A 165 1.31 -4.20 -6.00
N GLN A 166 0.99 -4.49 -4.74
CA GLN A 166 0.82 -5.85 -4.22
C GLN A 166 -0.16 -6.71 -5.04
N ARG A 167 -1.20 -6.10 -5.62
CA ARG A 167 -2.19 -6.81 -6.45
C ARG A 167 -1.66 -7.32 -7.78
N GLU A 168 -0.54 -6.79 -8.26
CA GLU A 168 0.09 -7.21 -9.52
C GLU A 168 0.87 -8.51 -9.36
N TYR A 169 1.02 -8.99 -8.11
CA TYR A 169 1.65 -10.25 -7.77
C TYR A 169 0.58 -11.29 -7.41
N PRO A 170 0.15 -12.14 -8.35
CA PRO A 170 -0.83 -13.18 -8.08
C PRO A 170 -0.26 -14.21 -7.10
N LEU A 171 -1.15 -14.82 -6.29
CA LEU A 171 -0.74 -15.78 -5.25
C LEU A 171 0.11 -16.92 -5.82
N GLU A 172 -0.20 -17.36 -7.04
CA GLU A 172 0.51 -18.44 -7.74
C GLU A 172 1.98 -18.06 -8.04
N SER A 173 2.26 -16.79 -8.28
CA SER A 173 3.64 -16.31 -8.52
C SER A 173 4.46 -16.18 -7.23
N LEU A 174 3.78 -16.13 -6.09
CA LEU A 174 4.38 -16.02 -4.76
C LEU A 174 4.47 -17.36 -4.05
N ASP A 175 3.83 -18.41 -4.58
CA ASP A 175 3.80 -19.73 -3.97
C ASP A 175 5.16 -20.43 -4.09
N GLY A 176 5.55 -21.16 -3.03
CA GLY A 176 6.83 -21.85 -2.96
C GLY A 176 8.07 -20.97 -2.75
N LYS A 177 7.91 -19.64 -2.69
CA LYS A 177 9.03 -18.72 -2.43
C LYS A 177 9.34 -18.63 -0.94
N THR A 178 10.61 -18.83 -0.57
CA THR A 178 11.13 -18.59 0.78
C THR A 178 11.48 -17.09 0.88
N ASN A 179 10.44 -16.25 1.01
CA ASN A 179 10.57 -14.80 1.03
C ASN A 179 9.50 -14.21 1.95
N LEU A 180 9.90 -13.39 2.91
CA LEU A 180 9.02 -12.84 3.95
C LEU A 180 8.00 -11.85 3.40
N VAL A 181 8.35 -11.08 2.36
CA VAL A 181 7.41 -10.16 1.71
C VAL A 181 6.39 -10.93 0.89
N ALA A 182 6.81 -11.99 0.20
CA ALA A 182 5.88 -12.88 -0.48
C ALA A 182 4.91 -13.55 0.53
N ALA A 183 5.40 -13.99 1.70
CA ALA A 183 4.56 -14.51 2.77
C ALA A 183 3.57 -13.46 3.30
N LEU A 184 4.02 -12.22 3.51
CA LEU A 184 3.16 -11.09 3.92
C LEU A 184 2.03 -10.85 2.90
N PHE A 185 2.34 -10.80 1.62
CA PHE A 185 1.36 -10.64 0.55
C PHE A 185 0.38 -11.81 0.48
N ARG A 186 0.88 -13.04 0.65
CA ARG A 186 0.04 -14.25 0.71
C ARG A 186 -0.90 -14.25 1.91
N LEU A 187 -0.44 -13.86 3.11
CA LEU A 187 -1.30 -13.70 4.29
C LEU A 187 -2.43 -12.71 4.03
N GLU A 188 -2.11 -11.58 3.43
CA GLU A 188 -3.11 -10.55 3.15
C GLU A 188 -4.13 -11.00 2.10
N HIS A 189 -3.67 -11.64 1.03
CA HIS A 189 -4.50 -12.13 -0.06
C HIS A 189 -5.12 -13.52 0.19
N SER A 190 -4.84 -14.17 1.32
CA SER A 190 -5.43 -15.46 1.68
C SER A 190 -6.95 -15.43 1.55
N ARG A 191 -7.49 -16.34 0.75
CA ARG A 191 -8.93 -16.45 0.48
C ARG A 191 -9.61 -17.50 1.36
N THR A 192 -8.81 -18.41 1.90
CA THR A 192 -9.27 -19.50 2.76
C THR A 192 -8.43 -19.57 4.03
N THR A 193 -8.99 -20.18 5.08
CA THR A 193 -8.25 -20.48 6.31
C THR A 193 -7.06 -21.41 6.01
N ARG A 194 -7.20 -22.32 5.06
CA ARG A 194 -6.14 -23.23 4.62
C ARG A 194 -4.97 -22.52 3.93
N ASP A 195 -5.26 -21.45 3.15
CA ASP A 195 -4.18 -20.64 2.57
C ASP A 195 -3.37 -19.96 3.67
N MET A 196 -4.07 -19.39 4.66
CA MET A 196 -3.44 -18.75 5.81
C MET A 196 -2.62 -19.72 6.63
N GLU A 197 -3.15 -20.92 6.92
CA GLU A 197 -2.47 -21.98 7.64
C GLU A 197 -1.13 -22.38 6.98
N ARG A 198 -1.12 -22.56 5.65
CA ARG A 198 0.11 -22.88 4.91
C ARG A 198 1.18 -21.81 5.08
N VAL A 199 0.79 -20.52 4.98
CA VAL A 199 1.73 -19.41 5.14
C VAL A 199 2.26 -19.34 6.57
N LEU A 200 1.39 -19.52 7.57
CA LEU A 200 1.79 -19.56 8.98
C LEU A 200 2.74 -20.72 9.30
N SER A 201 2.51 -21.88 8.70
CA SER A 201 3.43 -23.02 8.83
C SER A 201 4.82 -22.68 8.30
N SER A 202 4.91 -22.09 7.10
CA SER A 202 6.18 -21.66 6.52
C SER A 202 6.88 -20.61 7.39
N LEU A 203 6.13 -19.59 7.84
CA LEU A 203 6.68 -18.54 8.71
C LEU A 203 7.19 -19.10 10.05
N SER A 204 6.45 -20.06 10.64
CA SER A 204 6.86 -20.70 11.89
C SER A 204 8.18 -21.46 11.74
N GLU A 205 8.41 -22.09 10.58
CA GLU A 205 9.66 -22.76 10.26
C GLU A 205 10.79 -21.76 10.00
N TRP A 206 10.59 -20.78 9.12
CA TRP A 206 11.63 -19.82 8.74
C TRP A 206 12.07 -18.93 9.90
N LEU A 207 11.15 -18.60 10.80
CA LEU A 207 11.39 -17.74 11.94
C LEU A 207 11.59 -18.51 13.27
N ALA A 208 11.93 -19.81 13.20
CA ALA A 208 12.10 -20.66 14.38
C ALA A 208 13.31 -20.24 15.26
N ASP A 209 14.36 -19.71 14.64
CA ASP A 209 15.57 -19.26 15.36
C ASP A 209 15.23 -18.10 16.33
N ALA A 210 15.82 -18.13 17.51
CA ALA A 210 15.64 -17.12 18.56
C ALA A 210 16.01 -15.69 18.11
N LYS A 211 16.95 -15.55 17.17
CA LYS A 211 17.33 -14.24 16.60
C LYS A 211 16.16 -13.54 15.89
N TYR A 212 15.17 -14.29 15.41
CA TYR A 212 13.98 -13.76 14.74
C TYR A 212 12.78 -13.55 15.68
N ALA A 213 12.97 -13.65 17.01
CA ALA A 213 11.86 -13.56 17.98
C ALA A 213 11.03 -12.28 17.83
N SER A 214 11.66 -11.13 17.59
CA SER A 214 10.96 -9.85 17.36
C SER A 214 10.15 -9.88 16.05
N LEU A 215 10.74 -10.30 14.96
CA LEU A 215 10.09 -10.41 13.66
C LEU A 215 8.92 -11.42 13.68
N ARG A 216 9.12 -12.57 14.31
CA ARG A 216 8.07 -13.57 14.53
C ARG A 216 6.88 -12.99 15.29
N ARG A 217 7.15 -12.22 16.37
CA ARG A 217 6.11 -11.52 17.12
C ARG A 217 5.32 -10.56 16.25
N ASP A 218 6.00 -9.76 15.41
CA ASP A 218 5.34 -8.77 14.58
C ASP A 218 4.50 -9.42 13.46
N PHE A 219 4.96 -10.55 12.90
CA PHE A 219 4.14 -11.39 12.03
C PHE A 219 2.94 -12.01 12.75
N SER A 220 3.10 -12.43 14.01
CA SER A 220 1.99 -12.95 14.82
C SER A 220 0.92 -11.89 15.06
N LEU A 221 1.32 -10.66 15.40
CA LEU A 221 0.40 -9.53 15.54
C LEU A 221 -0.36 -9.24 14.24
N PHE A 222 0.34 -9.22 13.11
CA PHE A 222 -0.28 -9.02 11.81
C PHE A 222 -1.25 -10.15 11.44
N ALA A 223 -0.87 -11.40 11.65
CA ALA A 223 -1.69 -12.57 11.36
C ALA A 223 -2.95 -12.61 12.22
N SER A 224 -2.83 -12.36 13.55
CA SER A 224 -3.97 -12.24 14.47
C SER A 224 -4.93 -11.14 14.03
N TRP A 225 -4.39 -9.97 13.70
CA TRP A 225 -5.19 -8.86 13.21
C TRP A 225 -5.91 -9.20 11.89
N GLN A 226 -5.23 -9.82 10.92
CA GLN A 226 -5.83 -10.25 9.66
C GLN A 226 -6.95 -11.28 9.88
N LEU A 227 -6.72 -12.27 10.72
CA LEU A 227 -7.70 -13.31 11.03
C LEU A 227 -8.93 -12.69 11.69
N ARG A 228 -8.76 -11.88 12.74
CA ARG A 228 -9.87 -11.17 13.42
C ARG A 228 -10.68 -10.31 12.45
N ARG A 229 -10.02 -9.62 11.53
CA ARG A 229 -10.69 -8.79 10.52
C ARG A 229 -11.53 -9.62 9.56
N LYS A 230 -11.05 -10.80 9.18
CA LYS A 230 -11.70 -11.66 8.18
C LYS A 230 -12.86 -12.46 8.78
N VAL A 231 -12.70 -13.02 9.96
CA VAL A 231 -13.73 -13.85 10.60
C VAL A 231 -14.60 -13.11 11.62
N LYS A 232 -14.23 -11.89 12.00
CA LYS A 232 -14.94 -11.04 12.98
C LYS A 232 -15.20 -11.74 14.32
N ASP A 233 -14.30 -12.64 14.72
CA ASP A 233 -14.38 -13.36 15.96
C ASP A 233 -13.57 -12.63 17.06
N PRO A 234 -14.22 -12.08 18.10
CA PRO A 234 -13.54 -11.36 19.17
C PRO A 234 -12.76 -12.27 20.11
N THR A 235 -12.94 -13.59 20.03
CA THR A 235 -12.23 -14.56 20.89
C THR A 235 -10.80 -14.82 20.44
N ILE A 236 -10.42 -14.39 19.23
CA ILE A 236 -9.05 -14.50 18.75
C ILE A 236 -8.16 -13.52 19.52
N PRO A 237 -7.13 -13.97 20.24
CA PRO A 237 -6.24 -13.10 21.01
C PRO A 237 -5.50 -12.11 20.08
N GLU A 238 -5.24 -10.91 20.58
CA GLU A 238 -4.45 -9.92 19.84
C GLU A 238 -2.98 -10.30 19.72
N THR A 239 -2.48 -11.05 20.69
CA THR A 239 -1.07 -11.39 20.88
C THR A 239 -0.82 -12.90 20.78
N ALA A 240 -1.68 -13.64 20.05
CA ALA A 240 -1.44 -15.06 19.82
C ALA A 240 -0.15 -15.29 19.04
N ASP A 241 0.63 -16.31 19.40
CA ASP A 241 1.80 -16.74 18.63
C ASP A 241 1.38 -17.38 17.30
N LEU A 242 2.30 -17.45 16.33
CA LEU A 242 2.04 -18.09 15.02
C LEU A 242 1.55 -19.53 15.16
N LEU A 243 2.10 -20.28 16.11
CA LEU A 243 1.69 -21.66 16.38
C LEU A 243 0.30 -21.73 17.01
N GLU A 244 -0.03 -20.82 17.93
CA GLU A 244 -1.37 -20.72 18.51
C GLU A 244 -2.42 -20.39 17.46
N ILE A 245 -2.12 -19.40 16.58
CA ILE A 245 -3.02 -19.04 15.47
C ILE A 245 -3.22 -20.24 14.55
N ARG A 246 -2.16 -21.00 14.24
CA ARG A 246 -2.25 -22.21 13.43
C ARG A 246 -3.12 -23.27 14.09
N SER A 247 -2.93 -23.56 15.38
CA SER A 247 -3.77 -24.50 16.12
C SER A 247 -5.25 -24.08 16.10
N MET A 248 -5.54 -22.79 16.29
CA MET A 248 -6.92 -22.31 16.19
C MET A 248 -7.49 -22.50 14.77
N LEU A 249 -6.69 -22.33 13.71
CA LEU A 249 -7.14 -22.58 12.34
C LEU A 249 -7.38 -24.07 12.08
N GLU A 250 -6.55 -24.96 12.64
CA GLU A 250 -6.75 -26.41 12.57
C GLU A 250 -8.05 -26.84 13.26
N GLU A 251 -8.36 -26.28 14.43
CA GLU A 251 -9.55 -26.63 15.23
C GLU A 251 -10.84 -26.02 14.69
N ARG A 252 -10.82 -24.76 14.27
CA ARG A 252 -12.01 -23.95 13.95
C ARG A 252 -12.05 -23.47 12.49
N GLY A 253 -11.11 -23.89 11.69
CA GLY A 253 -10.92 -23.35 10.33
C GLY A 253 -12.13 -23.57 9.42
N MET A 254 -12.90 -24.65 9.58
CA MET A 254 -14.12 -24.90 8.79
C MET A 254 -15.23 -23.90 9.13
N ASP A 255 -15.48 -23.64 10.41
CA ASP A 255 -16.50 -22.70 10.87
C ASP A 255 -16.13 -21.27 10.43
N TRP A 256 -14.87 -20.90 10.59
CA TRP A 256 -14.35 -19.61 10.14
C TRP A 256 -14.34 -19.46 8.63
N TRP A 257 -14.09 -20.55 7.89
CA TRP A 257 -14.20 -20.57 6.44
C TRP A 257 -15.62 -20.23 5.96
N GLU A 258 -16.64 -20.82 6.55
CA GLU A 258 -18.03 -20.54 6.22
C GLU A 258 -18.41 -19.07 6.51
N GLN A 259 -18.00 -18.55 7.67
CA GLN A 259 -18.20 -17.15 8.03
C GLN A 259 -17.48 -16.19 7.07
N TRP A 260 -16.24 -16.50 6.71
CA TRP A 260 -15.45 -15.71 5.78
C TRP A 260 -16.08 -15.70 4.38
N LYS A 261 -16.52 -16.86 3.89
CA LYS A 261 -17.22 -16.98 2.61
C LYS A 261 -18.51 -16.17 2.60
N LEU A 262 -19.31 -16.24 3.65
CA LEU A 262 -20.56 -15.50 3.79
C LEU A 262 -20.30 -13.98 3.78
N GLU A 263 -19.29 -13.51 4.47
CA GLU A 263 -18.91 -12.10 4.49
C GLU A 263 -18.40 -11.62 3.11
N GLY A 264 -17.63 -12.44 2.42
CA GLY A 264 -17.17 -12.17 1.05
C GLY A 264 -18.34 -12.03 0.07
N VAL A 265 -19.37 -12.88 0.19
CA VAL A 265 -20.60 -12.78 -0.58
C VAL A 265 -21.33 -11.46 -0.29
N ARG A 266 -21.55 -11.15 0.99
CA ARG A 266 -22.20 -9.88 1.41
C ARG A 266 -21.45 -8.64 0.92
N GLU A 267 -20.15 -8.65 1.00
CA GLU A 267 -19.34 -7.53 0.49
C GLU A 267 -19.40 -7.42 -1.02
N GLY A 268 -19.40 -8.56 -1.73
CA GLY A 268 -19.59 -8.63 -3.18
C GLY A 268 -20.95 -8.09 -3.62
N GLU A 269 -22.01 -8.50 -2.95
CA GLU A 269 -23.37 -8.01 -3.19
C GLU A 269 -23.48 -6.50 -2.98
N ARG A 270 -22.94 -5.99 -1.86
CA ARG A 270 -22.94 -4.55 -1.58
C ARG A 270 -22.17 -3.75 -2.63
N LYS A 271 -20.99 -4.24 -3.04
CA LYS A 271 -20.22 -3.60 -4.13
C LYS A 271 -20.97 -3.66 -5.47
N GLY A 272 -21.65 -4.79 -5.74
CA GLY A 272 -22.48 -4.97 -6.94
C GLY A 272 -23.64 -3.98 -7.01
N ILE A 273 -24.33 -3.76 -5.89
CA ILE A 273 -25.42 -2.78 -5.76
C ILE A 273 -24.88 -1.37 -6.05
N LEU A 274 -23.81 -0.94 -5.38
CA LEU A 274 -23.21 0.39 -5.59
C LEU A 274 -22.81 0.64 -7.05
N VAL A 275 -22.19 -0.35 -7.70
CA VAL A 275 -21.84 -0.27 -9.13
C VAL A 275 -23.08 -0.19 -10.00
N GLY A 276 -24.12 -0.97 -9.67
CA GLY A 276 -25.39 -0.95 -10.38
C GLY A 276 -26.09 0.40 -10.28
N GLU A 277 -26.17 0.97 -9.07
CA GLU A 277 -26.77 2.29 -8.82
C GLU A 277 -25.99 3.41 -9.52
N ALA A 278 -24.65 3.40 -9.45
CA ALA A 278 -23.81 4.37 -10.14
C ALA A 278 -24.02 4.31 -11.67
N ARG A 279 -24.12 3.11 -12.26
CA ARG A 279 -24.43 2.94 -13.69
C ARG A 279 -25.83 3.40 -14.06
N LEU A 280 -26.81 3.15 -13.21
CA LEU A 280 -28.18 3.64 -13.43
C LEU A 280 -28.22 5.16 -13.40
N LEU A 281 -27.61 5.76 -12.36
CA LEU A 281 -27.54 7.20 -12.22
C LEU A 281 -26.79 7.86 -13.38
N HIS A 282 -25.68 7.29 -13.84
CA HIS A 282 -24.96 7.76 -15.02
C HIS A 282 -25.89 7.84 -16.25
N ARG A 283 -26.64 6.77 -16.53
CA ARG A 283 -27.60 6.76 -17.67
C ARG A 283 -28.71 7.80 -17.52
N LEU A 284 -29.20 8.01 -16.30
CA LEU A 284 -30.23 9.03 -16.02
C LEU A 284 -29.67 10.44 -16.25
N LEU A 285 -28.45 10.69 -15.82
CA LEU A 285 -27.76 11.97 -16.04
C LEU A 285 -27.51 12.22 -17.53
N GLU A 286 -27.02 11.22 -18.29
CA GLU A 286 -26.85 11.33 -19.74
C GLU A 286 -28.17 11.62 -20.46
N ARG A 287 -29.24 10.94 -20.07
CA ARG A 287 -30.57 11.15 -20.67
C ARG A 287 -31.10 12.55 -20.40
N ARG A 288 -30.78 13.14 -19.25
CA ARG A 288 -31.29 14.43 -18.83
C ARG A 288 -30.41 15.59 -19.31
N PHE A 289 -29.13 15.46 -19.23
CA PHE A 289 -28.16 16.55 -19.46
C PHE A 289 -27.33 16.40 -20.75
N GLY A 290 -27.49 15.27 -21.47
CA GLY A 290 -26.69 14.96 -22.64
C GLY A 290 -25.31 14.42 -22.29
N SER A 291 -24.31 14.68 -23.13
CA SER A 291 -22.94 14.23 -22.90
C SER A 291 -22.38 14.78 -21.57
N LEU A 292 -21.93 13.87 -20.71
CA LEU A 292 -21.46 14.22 -19.38
C LEU A 292 -19.98 14.64 -19.41
N PRO A 293 -19.60 15.70 -18.69
CA PRO A 293 -18.20 16.06 -18.48
C PRO A 293 -17.43 14.99 -17.72
N THR A 294 -16.14 14.85 -17.95
CA THR A 294 -15.26 13.84 -17.31
C THR A 294 -15.23 13.89 -15.79
N TRP A 295 -15.45 15.08 -15.20
CA TRP A 295 -15.53 15.23 -13.75
C TRP A 295 -16.73 14.49 -13.13
N VAL A 296 -17.83 14.29 -13.89
CA VAL A 296 -19.01 13.54 -13.42
C VAL A 296 -18.68 12.08 -13.25
N GLU A 297 -17.99 11.47 -14.20
CA GLU A 297 -17.53 10.07 -14.11
C GLU A 297 -16.65 9.86 -12.90
N ALA A 298 -15.67 10.76 -12.71
CA ALA A 298 -14.79 10.74 -11.55
C ALA A 298 -15.56 10.89 -10.22
N ARG A 299 -16.64 11.68 -10.21
CA ARG A 299 -17.50 11.87 -9.04
C ARG A 299 -18.32 10.63 -8.73
N LEU A 300 -18.96 10.02 -9.75
CA LEU A 300 -19.74 8.78 -9.60
C LEU A 300 -18.86 7.61 -9.15
N ALA A 301 -17.65 7.49 -9.68
CA ALA A 301 -16.70 6.46 -9.27
C ALA A 301 -16.27 6.59 -7.79
N LYS A 302 -16.42 7.78 -7.22
CA LYS A 302 -16.08 8.10 -5.82
C LYS A 302 -17.29 8.11 -4.87
N ALA A 303 -18.49 7.96 -5.41
CA ALA A 303 -19.74 8.04 -4.66
C ALA A 303 -19.87 6.91 -3.64
N VAL A 304 -20.43 7.23 -2.49
CA VAL A 304 -20.91 6.28 -1.49
C VAL A 304 -22.42 6.09 -1.67
N GLU A 305 -22.99 5.07 -1.04
CA GLU A 305 -24.41 4.72 -1.14
C GLU A 305 -25.32 5.92 -0.88
N GLU A 306 -25.05 6.66 0.19
CA GLU A 306 -25.83 7.84 0.55
C GLU A 306 -25.79 8.94 -0.52
N ASP A 307 -24.66 9.07 -1.25
CA ASP A 307 -24.54 10.02 -2.35
C ASP A 307 -25.37 9.56 -3.55
N LEU A 308 -25.31 8.27 -3.91
CA LEU A 308 -26.03 7.72 -5.06
C LEU A 308 -27.55 7.80 -4.87
N VAL A 309 -28.04 7.46 -3.69
CA VAL A 309 -29.47 7.60 -3.34
C VAL A 309 -29.91 9.06 -3.44
N ARG A 310 -29.21 9.96 -2.78
CA ARG A 310 -29.54 11.40 -2.78
C ARG A 310 -29.51 11.99 -4.18
N TRP A 311 -28.52 11.67 -5.00
CA TRP A 311 -28.45 12.16 -6.38
C TRP A 311 -29.51 11.51 -7.26
N GLY A 312 -29.84 10.23 -7.01
CA GLY A 312 -30.92 9.50 -7.69
C GLY A 312 -32.29 10.13 -7.46
N GLU A 313 -32.60 10.59 -6.25
CA GLU A 313 -33.84 11.31 -5.96
C GLU A 313 -33.88 12.67 -6.65
N ARG A 314 -32.77 13.41 -6.61
CA ARG A 314 -32.67 14.76 -7.16
C ARG A 314 -32.57 14.82 -8.68
N VAL A 315 -32.16 13.73 -9.34
CA VAL A 315 -32.06 13.70 -10.80
C VAL A 315 -33.43 13.83 -11.48
N LEU A 316 -34.49 13.57 -10.74
CA LEU A 316 -35.87 13.70 -11.23
C LEU A 316 -36.45 15.13 -11.12
N ASP A 317 -35.80 16.01 -10.33
CA ASP A 317 -36.24 17.40 -10.15
C ASP A 317 -35.76 18.27 -11.34
N PRO A 318 -36.69 18.76 -12.20
CA PRO A 318 -36.31 19.50 -13.41
C PRO A 318 -35.61 20.85 -13.14
N THR A 319 -35.67 21.36 -11.92
CA THR A 319 -35.12 22.68 -11.58
C THR A 319 -33.65 22.64 -11.19
N VAL A 320 -33.10 21.46 -10.92
CA VAL A 320 -31.74 21.29 -10.43
C VAL A 320 -30.75 21.13 -11.60
N SER A 321 -29.70 21.93 -11.64
CA SER A 321 -28.60 21.77 -12.61
C SER A 321 -27.68 20.59 -12.26
N LEU A 322 -26.90 20.10 -13.25
CA LEU A 322 -25.95 19.00 -13.06
C LEU A 322 -24.94 19.26 -11.92
N GLU A 323 -24.45 20.49 -11.88
CA GLU A 323 -23.47 20.90 -10.86
C GLU A 323 -24.09 20.98 -9.46
N GLN A 324 -25.32 21.54 -9.36
CA GLN A 324 -26.05 21.60 -8.10
C GLN A 324 -26.45 20.22 -7.58
N LEU A 325 -26.74 19.27 -8.49
CA LEU A 325 -27.08 17.89 -8.16
C LEU A 325 -25.91 17.16 -7.51
N LEU A 326 -24.72 17.29 -8.05
CA LEU A 326 -23.54 16.53 -7.63
C LEU A 326 -22.64 17.25 -6.61
N ARG A 327 -22.87 18.54 -6.32
CA ARG A 327 -22.10 19.32 -5.33
C ARG A 327 -22.51 19.10 -3.87
N SER A 328 -23.66 18.56 -3.62
CA SER A 328 -24.22 18.42 -2.26
C SER A 328 -23.84 17.11 -1.61
#